data_bcf62ebcb0abf2bd6c26539e929dd3be
#
_entry.id   bcf62ebcb0abf2bd6c26539e929dd3be
#
_cell.length_a   1.000
_cell.length_b   1.000
_cell.length_c   1.000
_cell.angle_alpha   90.00
_cell.angle_beta   90.00
_cell.angle_gamma   90.00
#
_symmetry.space_group_name_H-M   'P 1'
#
loop_
_entity.id
_entity.type
_entity.pdbx_description
1 polymer ?
#
loop_
_entity_poly.entity_id
_entity_poly.type
_entity_poly.pdbx_seq_one_letter_code
_entity_poly.pdbx_strand_id
1 'polypeptide(L)' 'MMEDRWLSVDEIGSYLGIKRDTIYKWIGEKAMPAHKIGRLWKFKKDEIDEWVRKGGSSESGAEHEGTE' A
#
# COMPACT_ATOMS: atom_id res chain seq x y z
N MET A 1 -8.85 1.03 20.27
CA MET A 1 -8.34 0.29 20.05
C MET A 1 -7.68 0.23 18.84
N MET A 2 -6.80 -0.35 18.60
CA MET A 2 -6.11 -0.33 17.56
C MET A 2 -6.58 -1.14 16.50
N GLU A 3 -6.50 -0.79 15.30
CA GLU A 3 -6.89 -1.53 14.22
C GLU A 3 -5.72 -2.36 13.86
N ASP A 4 -5.62 -3.48 14.40
CA ASP A 4 -4.46 -4.32 14.22
C ASP A 4 -4.74 -5.57 13.43
N ARG A 5 -5.78 -5.61 12.64
CA ARG A 5 -6.09 -6.80 11.89
C ARG A 5 -5.44 -6.73 10.52
N TRP A 6 -5.37 -7.84 9.85
CA TRP A 6 -4.85 -7.90 8.51
C TRP A 6 -5.90 -7.38 7.53
N LEU A 7 -5.48 -6.63 6.55
CA LEU A 7 -6.38 -6.07 5.56
C LEU A 7 -6.19 -6.79 4.23
N SER A 8 -7.26 -6.94 3.48
CA SER A 8 -7.19 -7.58 2.18
C SER A 8 -6.74 -6.56 1.14
N VAL A 9 -6.48 -7.02 -0.06
CA VAL A 9 -6.14 -6.13 -1.18
C VAL A 9 -7.27 -5.13 -1.40
N ASP A 10 -8.50 -5.60 -1.37
CA ASP A 10 -9.63 -4.72 -1.57
C ASP A 10 -9.74 -3.67 -0.47
N GLU A 11 -9.51 -4.09 0.75
CA GLU A 11 -9.58 -3.17 1.87
C GLU A 11 -8.49 -2.12 1.82
N ILE A 12 -7.27 -2.54 1.49
CA ILE A 12 -6.19 -1.58 1.46
C ILE A 12 -6.34 -0.65 0.26
N GLY A 13 -6.90 -1.15 -0.84
CA GLY A 13 -7.18 -0.32 -2.00
C GLY A 13 -8.19 0.76 -1.67
N SER A 14 -9.21 0.39 -0.93
CA SER A 14 -10.23 1.32 -0.51
C SER A 14 -9.65 2.36 0.44
N TYR A 15 -8.82 1.90 1.35
CA TYR A 15 -8.19 2.78 2.34
C TYR A 15 -7.30 3.82 1.65
N LEU A 16 -6.54 3.40 0.65
CA LEU A 16 -5.64 4.30 -0.04
C LEU A 16 -6.28 4.99 -1.23
N GLY A 17 -7.43 4.53 -1.65
CA GLY A 17 -8.12 5.11 -2.80
C GLY A 17 -7.49 4.73 -4.12
N ILE A 18 -6.95 3.53 -4.22
CA ILE A 18 -6.31 3.09 -5.45
C ILE A 18 -6.88 1.76 -5.91
N LYS A 19 -6.64 1.41 -7.14
CA LYS A 19 -7.16 0.19 -7.71
C LYS A 19 -6.33 -1.01 -7.32
N ARG A 20 -6.96 -2.16 -7.36
CA ARG A 20 -6.32 -3.41 -7.07
C ARG A 20 -5.07 -3.63 -7.92
N ASP A 21 -5.15 -3.35 -9.22
CA ASP A 21 -4.02 -3.51 -10.11
C ASP A 21 -2.83 -2.68 -9.67
N THR A 22 -3.11 -1.48 -9.20
CA THR A 22 -2.06 -0.58 -8.73
C THR A 22 -1.39 -1.17 -7.49
N ILE A 23 -2.16 -1.81 -6.63
CA ILE A 23 -1.59 -2.43 -5.44
C ILE A 23 -0.62 -3.52 -5.82
N TYR A 24 -0.99 -4.39 -6.74
CA TYR A 24 -0.10 -5.47 -7.16
C TYR A 24 1.17 -4.91 -7.80
N LYS A 25 1.00 -3.85 -8.57
CA LYS A 25 2.14 -3.22 -9.21
C LYS A 25 3.09 -2.67 -8.15
N TRP A 26 2.55 -2.00 -7.15
CA TRP A 26 3.38 -1.41 -6.11
C TRP A 26 4.08 -2.44 -5.23
N ILE A 27 3.45 -3.59 -5.01
CA ILE A 27 4.09 -4.67 -4.27
C ILE A 27 5.36 -5.06 -5.00
N GLY A 28 5.31 -5.15 -6.30
CA GLY A 28 6.46 -5.58 -7.08
C GLY A 28 7.45 -4.48 -7.40
N GLU A 29 6.98 -3.26 -7.54
CA GLU A 29 7.86 -2.19 -8.00
C GLU A 29 8.25 -1.17 -6.97
N LYS A 30 7.45 -1.00 -5.95
CA LYS A 30 7.72 0.02 -4.94
C LYS A 30 7.92 -0.53 -3.55
N ALA A 31 8.10 -1.82 -3.46
CA ALA A 31 8.34 -2.47 -2.17
C ALA A 31 7.24 -2.19 -1.15
N MET A 32 6.02 -2.15 -1.61
CA MET A 32 4.89 -1.95 -0.72
C MET A 32 4.83 -3.08 0.30
N PRO A 33 4.72 -2.77 1.59
CA PRO A 33 4.70 -3.82 2.61
C PRO A 33 3.47 -4.70 2.44
N ALA A 34 3.70 -5.96 2.16
CA ALA A 34 2.63 -6.91 1.96
C ALA A 34 3.09 -8.28 2.42
N HIS A 35 2.17 -9.07 2.90
CA HIS A 35 2.49 -10.39 3.43
C HIS A 35 1.61 -11.42 2.75
N LYS A 36 2.24 -12.49 2.26
CA LYS A 36 1.48 -13.51 1.59
C LYS A 36 1.03 -14.52 2.61
N ILE A 37 -0.26 -14.65 2.79
CA ILE A 37 -0.81 -15.60 3.74
C ILE A 37 -1.62 -16.58 2.93
N GLY A 38 -1.09 -17.77 2.76
CA GLY A 38 -1.69 -18.73 1.87
C GLY A 38 -1.59 -18.24 0.45
N ARG A 39 -2.70 -17.99 -0.19
CA ARG A 39 -2.69 -17.49 -1.54
C ARG A 39 -3.04 -16.04 -1.62
N LEU A 40 -3.28 -15.40 -0.50
CA LEU A 40 -3.76 -14.04 -0.49
C LEU A 40 -2.73 -13.06 0.04
N TRP A 41 -2.73 -11.88 -0.53
CA TRP A 41 -1.89 -10.81 -0.02
C TRP A 41 -2.65 -10.11 1.08
N LYS A 42 -1.98 -9.88 2.20
CA LYS A 42 -2.58 -9.18 3.33
C LYS A 42 -1.67 -8.05 3.75
N PHE A 43 -2.24 -7.06 4.38
CA PHE A 43 -1.53 -5.84 4.71
C PHE A 43 -1.81 -5.41 6.13
N LYS A 44 -0.86 -4.72 6.73
CA LYS A 44 -1.06 -4.12 8.03
C LYS A 44 -1.12 -2.63 7.83
N LYS A 45 -2.16 -2.02 8.34
CA LYS A 45 -2.37 -0.59 8.16
C LYS A 45 -1.18 0.23 8.62
N ASP A 46 -0.62 -0.11 9.78
CA ASP A 46 0.53 0.61 10.31
C ASP A 46 1.71 0.60 9.38
N GLU A 47 1.97 -0.54 8.77
CA GLU A 47 3.09 -0.67 7.85
C GLU A 47 2.84 0.15 6.59
N ILE A 48 1.61 0.15 6.12
CA ILE A 48 1.27 0.89 4.92
C ILE A 48 1.39 2.39 5.19
N ASP A 49 0.89 2.83 6.33
CA ASP A 49 0.96 4.24 6.68
C ASP A 49 2.41 4.71 6.76
N GLU A 50 3.26 3.90 7.34
CA GLU A 50 4.66 4.25 7.48
C GLU A 50 5.33 4.30 6.11
N TRP A 51 5.04 3.33 5.26
CA TRP A 51 5.61 3.27 3.93
C TRP A 51 5.18 4.49 3.10
N VAL A 52 3.92 4.86 3.18
CA VAL A 52 3.42 6.04 2.48
C VAL A 52 4.09 7.30 3.00
N ARG A 53 4.22 7.38 4.33
CA ARG A 53 4.83 8.55 4.95
C ARG A 53 6.26 8.73 4.53
N LYS A 54 6.96 7.64 4.26
CA LYS A 54 8.34 7.71 3.82
C LYS A 54 8.47 7.94 2.33
N GLY A 55 7.35 8.09 1.64
CA GLY A 55 7.37 8.35 0.22
C GLY A 55 7.39 7.13 -0.66
N GLY A 56 7.06 5.98 -0.10
CA GLY A 56 7.12 4.73 -0.87
C GLY A 56 6.20 4.71 -2.07
N SER A 57 5.06 5.38 -1.98
CA SER A 57 4.13 5.38 -3.07
C SER A 57 4.41 6.45 -4.10
N SER A 58 5.38 7.34 -3.84
CA SER A 58 5.66 8.41 -4.77
C SER A 58 6.44 7.92 -5.95
N GLU A 59 6.32 8.60 -7.04
CA GLU A 59 7.13 8.29 -8.19
C GLU A 59 8.44 8.94 -7.89
N SER A 60 9.46 8.33 -8.25
CA SER A 60 10.69 8.90 -7.92
C SER A 60 10.83 10.18 -8.58
N GLY A 61 11.02 11.00 -8.03
CA GLY A 61 11.08 12.22 -8.57
C GLY A 61 9.90 12.93 -8.68
N ALA A 62 9.47 12.82 -8.75
CA ALA A 62 8.68 13.42 -8.84
C ALA A 62 8.03 14.04 -8.61
N GLU A 63 8.05 14.14 -8.74
CA GLU A 63 7.50 14.55 -8.67
C GLU A 63 6.69 14.86 -8.47
N HIS A 64 6.20 15.27 -8.52
CA HIS A 64 5.34 15.45 -8.42
C HIS A 64 4.60 15.85 -8.08
N GLU A 65 4.41 16.12 -7.88
CA GLU A 65 3.68 16.39 -7.65
C GLU A 65 2.95 16.57 -7.48
N GLY A 66 2.69 16.81 -7.54
CA GLY A 66 1.90 16.94 -7.50
C GLY A 66 1.02 16.99 -7.29
N THR A 67 0.81 16.93 -7.25
CA THR A 67 -0.05 16.90 -7.09
C THR A 67 -0.84 16.73 -6.70
N GLU A 68 -1.23 16.66 -6.37
CA GLU A 68 -1.99 16.43 -6.07
C GLU A 68 -2.36 16.55 -5.96
#